data_0aac37c01e377606b7b68643debf09e6
#
_entry.id   0aac37c01e377606b7b68643debf09e6
#
_cell.length_a   1.000
_cell.length_b   1.000
_cell.length_c   1.000
_cell.angle_alpha   90.00
_cell.angle_beta   90.00
_cell.angle_gamma   90.00
#
_symmetry.space_group_name_H-M   'P 1'
#
loop_
_entity.id
_entity.type
_entity.pdbx_description
1 polymer ?
#
loop_
_entity_poly.entity_id
_entity_poly.type
_entity_poly.pdbx_seq_one_letter_code
_entity_poly.pdbx_strand_id
1 'polypeptide(L)'
;NYDELVESVKVGTVISLDNGLLNFKVLKKYKNELECKVIDGGKLGSKRHVNLPGIKINLPSITEKDKDDITFGLKEDVDFIALSFVRSASDIQDLKLLLKKQTKKVKIISKIEDSEGLMNIDEITKSSDGVMVARGDLGIETDLFNLPNIQRKIMSKCAKYGVRSIVATHLLESMIENPTPTRAEVTDIANAIYEGADAVMLSGETTIGKYPVECVDFISKISTQTEKYRTLGYESKLIADTDWQHLGIAAKSMAESIKADGIIAITRSGQTAEIVSNAKPFMVPVYAFSSNKKTLKHLSLAGSVNSFYLRMHSEHEKNVNSALKIIKKEFNPNRNLKFIVISGILSEKSADSIEIRNLIVK
;
A
#
# COMPACT_ATOMS: atom_id res chain seq x y z
N ASN A 1 -0.83 9.49 -27.21
CA ASN A 1 -1.68 10.38 -26.40
C ASN A 1 -0.94 11.60 -25.81
N TYR A 2 0.27 11.91 -26.29
CA TYR A 2 1.06 13.07 -25.88
C TYR A 2 1.57 13.79 -27.12
N ASP A 3 0.83 14.81 -27.56
CA ASP A 3 1.08 15.52 -28.83
C ASP A 3 2.38 16.33 -28.79
N GLU A 4 2.82 16.76 -27.58
CA GLU A 4 4.04 17.53 -27.37
C GLU A 4 5.32 16.65 -27.27
N LEU A 5 5.23 15.32 -27.58
CA LEU A 5 6.38 14.40 -27.47
C LEU A 5 7.60 14.92 -28.22
N VAL A 6 7.40 15.35 -29.49
CA VAL A 6 8.49 15.84 -30.34
C VAL A 6 9.11 17.12 -29.76
N GLU A 7 8.31 17.99 -29.16
CA GLU A 7 8.79 19.23 -28.56
C GLU A 7 9.55 18.99 -27.27
N SER A 8 9.09 18.07 -26.45
CA SER A 8 9.62 17.78 -25.11
C SER A 8 10.99 17.11 -25.12
N VAL A 9 11.32 16.32 -26.16
CA VAL A 9 12.58 15.58 -26.23
C VAL A 9 13.68 16.40 -26.92
N LYS A 10 14.94 16.15 -26.55
CA LYS A 10 16.13 16.74 -27.15
C LYS A 10 16.90 15.69 -27.96
N VAL A 11 17.72 16.13 -28.91
CA VAL A 11 18.70 15.24 -29.56
C VAL A 11 19.60 14.63 -28.48
N GLY A 12 19.80 13.32 -28.55
CA GLY A 12 20.55 12.55 -27.56
C GLY A 12 19.70 11.91 -26.46
N THR A 13 18.40 12.31 -26.30
CA THR A 13 17.48 11.68 -25.39
C THR A 13 17.28 10.20 -25.73
N VAL A 14 17.15 9.37 -24.70
CA VAL A 14 16.73 7.97 -24.84
C VAL A 14 15.23 7.88 -24.57
N ILE A 15 14.51 7.28 -25.52
CA ILE A 15 13.10 6.95 -25.39
C ILE A 15 13.03 5.45 -25.13
N SER A 16 12.35 5.06 -24.07
CA SER A 16 12.17 3.66 -23.68
C SER A 16 10.73 3.20 -23.94
N LEU A 17 10.56 2.02 -24.51
CA LEU A 17 9.27 1.43 -24.83
C LEU A 17 9.17 0.05 -24.19
N ASP A 18 7.92 -0.39 -23.93
CA ASP A 18 7.59 -1.73 -23.46
C ASP A 18 8.40 -2.12 -22.21
N ASN A 19 8.24 -1.36 -21.12
CA ASN A 19 8.92 -1.57 -19.84
C ASN A 19 10.47 -1.52 -19.95
N GLY A 20 11.01 -0.67 -20.84
CA GLY A 20 12.44 -0.50 -20.98
C GLY A 20 13.13 -1.56 -21.86
N LEU A 21 12.37 -2.50 -22.43
CA LEU A 21 12.91 -3.55 -23.28
C LEU A 21 13.43 -3.03 -24.63
N LEU A 22 12.83 -1.96 -25.14
CA LEU A 22 13.18 -1.34 -26.41
C LEU A 22 13.66 0.09 -26.16
N ASN A 23 14.91 0.39 -26.54
CA ASN A 23 15.50 1.70 -26.29
C ASN A 23 15.93 2.37 -27.59
N PHE A 24 15.59 3.65 -27.73
CA PHE A 24 15.81 4.46 -28.91
C PHE A 24 16.51 5.77 -28.56
N LYS A 25 17.62 6.08 -29.18
CA LYS A 25 18.31 7.36 -29.01
C LYS A 25 17.93 8.34 -30.09
N VAL A 26 17.39 9.50 -29.74
CA VAL A 26 17.04 10.56 -30.68
C VAL A 26 18.29 11.11 -31.33
N LEU A 27 18.37 11.00 -32.69
CA LEU A 27 19.45 11.52 -33.52
C LEU A 27 19.11 12.86 -34.13
N LYS A 28 17.86 13.01 -34.63
CA LYS A 28 17.38 14.24 -35.25
C LYS A 28 15.92 14.49 -34.87
N LYS A 29 15.55 15.75 -34.89
CA LYS A 29 14.20 16.25 -34.61
C LYS A 29 13.67 16.98 -35.82
N TYR A 30 12.50 16.59 -36.27
CA TYR A 30 11.75 17.25 -37.33
C TYR A 30 10.48 17.88 -36.71
N LYS A 31 9.69 18.53 -37.55
CA LYS A 31 8.50 19.24 -37.06
C LYS A 31 7.50 18.32 -36.30
N ASN A 32 7.25 17.13 -36.81
CA ASN A 32 6.25 16.20 -36.26
C ASN A 32 6.79 14.78 -36.05
N GLU A 33 8.09 14.56 -36.18
CA GLU A 33 8.70 13.23 -36.08
C GLU A 33 10.12 13.29 -35.53
N LEU A 34 10.58 12.16 -35.04
CA LEU A 34 11.92 11.96 -34.49
C LEU A 34 12.63 10.87 -35.28
N GLU A 35 13.84 11.14 -35.71
CA GLU A 35 14.75 10.11 -36.25
C GLU A 35 15.53 9.54 -35.05
N CYS A 36 15.40 8.23 -34.83
CA CYS A 36 16.01 7.57 -33.69
C CYS A 36 16.92 6.42 -34.14
N LYS A 37 18.02 6.22 -33.41
CA LYS A 37 18.84 5.01 -33.48
C LYS A 37 18.30 4.01 -32.48
N VAL A 38 18.03 2.77 -32.95
CA VAL A 38 17.72 1.65 -32.08
C VAL A 38 18.98 1.28 -31.28
N ILE A 39 18.88 1.32 -29.95
CA ILE A 39 19.93 0.85 -29.04
C ILE A 39 19.65 -0.62 -28.71
N ASP A 40 18.47 -0.88 -28.17
CA ASP A 40 18.00 -2.23 -27.88
C ASP A 40 16.76 -2.49 -28.70
N GLY A 41 16.86 -3.48 -29.60
CA GLY A 41 15.80 -3.85 -30.52
C GLY A 41 15.00 -5.06 -30.06
N GLY A 42 13.81 -5.23 -30.65
CA GLY A 42 12.96 -6.36 -30.37
C GLY A 42 11.63 -6.27 -31.10
N LYS A 43 10.66 -7.09 -30.67
CA LYS A 43 9.30 -7.09 -31.22
C LYS A 43 8.47 -5.98 -30.57
N LEU A 44 8.11 -4.97 -31.35
CA LEU A 44 7.25 -3.87 -30.88
C LEU A 44 5.78 -4.20 -31.15
N GLY A 45 4.99 -4.28 -30.11
CA GLY A 45 3.53 -4.41 -30.18
C GLY A 45 2.82 -3.05 -30.26
N SER A 46 1.52 -3.07 -30.57
CA SER A 46 0.68 -1.86 -30.55
C SER A 46 0.36 -1.40 -29.13
N LYS A 47 0.17 -0.09 -28.94
CA LYS A 47 -0.25 0.54 -27.66
C LYS A 47 0.69 0.23 -26.49
N ARG A 48 2.00 0.17 -26.76
CA ARG A 48 2.99 -0.01 -25.71
C ARG A 48 3.26 1.29 -24.96
N HIS A 49 3.62 1.14 -23.69
CA HIS A 49 3.97 2.27 -22.83
C HIS A 49 5.24 2.94 -23.36
N VAL A 50 5.29 4.26 -23.30
CA VAL A 50 6.43 5.09 -23.69
C VAL A 50 6.92 5.83 -22.45
N ASN A 51 8.17 5.64 -22.09
CA ASN A 51 8.83 6.33 -20.99
C ASN A 51 9.89 7.28 -21.54
N LEU A 52 10.01 8.42 -20.90
CA LEU A 52 10.99 9.48 -21.25
C LEU A 52 11.85 9.79 -20.02
N PRO A 53 12.83 8.92 -19.69
CA PRO A 53 13.62 9.07 -18.47
C PRO A 53 14.26 10.45 -18.35
N GLY A 54 14.03 11.12 -17.21
CA GLY A 54 14.59 12.45 -16.92
C GLY A 54 13.94 13.61 -17.66
N ILE A 55 12.85 13.41 -18.40
CA ILE A 55 12.11 14.48 -19.07
C ILE A 55 10.83 14.80 -18.28
N LYS A 56 10.67 16.05 -17.94
CA LYS A 56 9.42 16.53 -17.35
C LYS A 56 8.32 16.56 -18.41
N ILE A 57 7.33 15.68 -18.24
CA ILE A 57 6.14 15.63 -19.10
C ILE A 57 5.07 16.55 -18.50
N ASN A 58 4.61 17.49 -19.30
CA ASN A 58 3.59 18.46 -18.86
C ASN A 58 2.17 17.92 -19.13
N LEU A 59 1.84 16.78 -18.53
CA LEU A 59 0.49 16.22 -18.57
C LEU A 59 -0.22 16.48 -17.24
N PRO A 60 -1.54 16.75 -17.26
CA PRO A 60 -2.32 16.84 -16.03
C PRO A 60 -2.30 15.48 -15.32
N SER A 61 -2.22 15.49 -14.00
CA SER A 61 -2.25 14.27 -13.18
C SER A 61 -3.58 13.49 -13.31
N ILE A 62 -4.66 14.19 -13.66
CA ILE A 62 -6.00 13.64 -13.87
C ILE A 62 -6.53 14.14 -15.21
N THR A 63 -6.69 13.23 -16.17
CA THR A 63 -7.25 13.52 -17.49
C THR A 63 -8.78 13.57 -17.45
N GLU A 64 -9.41 14.05 -18.52
CA GLU A 64 -10.90 14.00 -18.62
C GLU A 64 -11.40 12.54 -18.57
N LYS A 65 -10.69 11.63 -19.22
CA LYS A 65 -11.01 10.19 -19.15
C LYS A 65 -10.94 9.67 -17.71
N ASP A 66 -9.93 10.08 -16.92
CA ASP A 66 -9.81 9.67 -15.52
C ASP A 66 -10.99 10.20 -14.68
N LYS A 67 -11.53 11.39 -14.98
CA LYS A 67 -12.72 11.93 -14.31
C LYS A 67 -13.97 11.08 -14.59
N ASP A 68 -14.12 10.58 -15.81
CA ASP A 68 -15.20 9.67 -16.18
C ASP A 68 -15.03 8.32 -15.46
N ASP A 69 -13.82 7.77 -15.46
CA ASP A 69 -13.49 6.51 -14.79
C ASP A 69 -13.68 6.62 -13.26
N ILE A 70 -13.29 7.74 -12.65
CA ILE A 70 -13.54 8.04 -11.22
C ILE A 70 -15.06 8.08 -10.96
N THR A 71 -15.81 8.76 -11.81
CA THR A 71 -17.28 8.87 -11.68
C THR A 71 -17.93 7.48 -11.76
N PHE A 72 -17.48 6.64 -12.67
CA PHE A 72 -17.93 5.25 -12.79
C PHE A 72 -17.57 4.43 -11.53
N GLY A 73 -16.30 4.46 -11.10
CA GLY A 73 -15.86 3.76 -9.92
C GLY A 73 -16.62 4.14 -8.65
N LEU A 74 -16.97 5.43 -8.50
CA LEU A 74 -17.79 5.91 -7.39
C LEU A 74 -19.23 5.37 -7.42
N LYS A 75 -19.81 5.16 -8.60
CA LYS A 75 -21.11 4.49 -8.74
C LYS A 75 -21.03 3.04 -8.30
N GLU A 76 -19.93 2.34 -8.66
CA GLU A 76 -19.66 0.95 -8.29
C GLU A 76 -19.15 0.77 -6.85
N ASP A 77 -19.13 1.83 -6.04
CA ASP A 77 -18.75 1.84 -4.61
C ASP A 77 -17.34 1.33 -4.34
N VAL A 78 -16.37 1.75 -5.16
CA VAL A 78 -14.94 1.44 -4.92
C VAL A 78 -14.48 1.96 -3.56
N ASP A 79 -13.57 1.24 -2.93
CA ASP A 79 -13.02 1.58 -1.62
C ASP A 79 -11.74 2.39 -1.72
N PHE A 80 -10.96 2.19 -2.78
CA PHE A 80 -9.68 2.84 -3.03
C PHE A 80 -9.59 3.33 -4.47
N ILE A 81 -8.88 4.44 -4.66
CA ILE A 81 -8.44 4.93 -5.97
C ILE A 81 -6.93 5.04 -5.94
N ALA A 82 -6.25 4.35 -6.85
CA ALA A 82 -4.81 4.46 -7.04
C ALA A 82 -4.52 5.46 -8.16
N LEU A 83 -3.87 6.58 -7.81
CA LEU A 83 -3.48 7.64 -8.75
C LEU A 83 -2.08 7.37 -9.28
N SER A 84 -1.95 7.21 -10.60
CA SER A 84 -0.66 6.98 -11.27
C SER A 84 0.12 8.29 -11.43
N PHE A 85 1.43 8.17 -11.51
CA PHE A 85 2.37 9.29 -11.75
C PHE A 85 2.13 10.49 -10.84
N VAL A 86 1.96 10.24 -9.54
CA VAL A 86 1.85 11.32 -8.55
C VAL A 86 3.21 11.98 -8.36
N ARG A 87 3.30 13.25 -8.72
CA ARG A 87 4.54 14.04 -8.70
C ARG A 87 4.60 15.02 -7.54
N SER A 88 3.44 15.41 -6.99
CA SER A 88 3.34 16.38 -5.90
C SER A 88 2.08 16.20 -5.05
N ALA A 89 2.03 16.87 -3.90
CA ALA A 89 0.83 16.90 -3.07
C ALA A 89 -0.36 17.58 -3.77
N SER A 90 -0.13 18.45 -4.75
CA SER A 90 -1.21 19.12 -5.50
C SER A 90 -2.02 18.12 -6.33
N ASP A 91 -1.38 17.09 -6.92
CA ASP A 91 -2.07 16.05 -7.69
C ASP A 91 -3.11 15.33 -6.83
N ILE A 92 -2.75 15.06 -5.57
CA ILE A 92 -3.63 14.42 -4.59
C ILE A 92 -4.75 15.36 -4.16
N GLN A 93 -4.45 16.67 -4.02
CA GLN A 93 -5.47 17.66 -3.67
C GLN A 93 -6.51 17.81 -4.78
N ASP A 94 -6.10 17.78 -6.04
CA ASP A 94 -7.00 17.83 -7.20
C ASP A 94 -7.97 16.64 -7.17
N LEU A 95 -7.46 15.43 -6.90
CA LEU A 95 -8.31 14.25 -6.72
C LEU A 95 -9.25 14.41 -5.51
N LYS A 96 -8.76 14.91 -4.37
CA LYS A 96 -9.58 15.17 -3.19
C LYS A 96 -10.70 16.17 -3.47
N LEU A 97 -10.45 17.19 -4.29
CA LEU A 97 -11.46 18.18 -4.68
C LEU A 97 -12.57 17.53 -5.54
N LEU A 98 -12.21 16.65 -6.45
CA LEU A 98 -13.19 15.87 -7.22
C LEU A 98 -14.05 14.97 -6.31
N LEU A 99 -13.42 14.32 -5.33
CA LEU A 99 -14.08 13.42 -4.39
C LEU A 99 -14.94 14.15 -3.34
N LYS A 100 -14.64 15.41 -3.00
CA LYS A 100 -15.43 16.21 -2.02
C LYS A 100 -16.91 16.38 -2.39
N LYS A 101 -17.22 16.34 -3.67
CA LYS A 101 -18.62 16.45 -4.17
C LYS A 101 -19.42 15.16 -3.95
N GLN A 102 -18.79 14.11 -3.45
CA GLN A 102 -19.39 12.79 -3.25
C GLN A 102 -19.60 12.49 -1.78
N THR A 103 -20.67 11.78 -1.46
CA THR A 103 -20.99 11.35 -0.08
C THR A 103 -20.18 10.15 0.38
N LYS A 104 -19.55 9.44 -0.56
CA LYS A 104 -18.80 8.21 -0.31
C LYS A 104 -17.33 8.51 0.06
N LYS A 105 -16.87 7.94 1.17
CA LYS A 105 -15.46 8.03 1.56
C LYS A 105 -14.65 7.01 0.77
N VAL A 106 -13.72 7.48 -0.05
CA VAL A 106 -12.76 6.67 -0.81
C VAL A 106 -11.36 7.04 -0.34
N LYS A 107 -10.48 6.05 -0.20
CA LYS A 107 -9.08 6.22 0.17
C LYS A 107 -8.21 6.39 -1.08
N ILE A 108 -7.20 7.25 -0.99
CA ILE A 108 -6.30 7.56 -2.12
C ILE A 108 -4.95 6.88 -1.91
N ILE A 109 -4.53 6.09 -2.90
CA ILE A 109 -3.21 5.48 -2.98
C ILE A 109 -2.40 6.21 -4.04
N SER A 110 -1.30 6.85 -3.65
CA SER A 110 -0.39 7.53 -4.57
C SER A 110 0.65 6.55 -5.10
N LYS A 111 0.74 6.41 -6.42
CA LYS A 111 1.75 5.57 -7.07
C LYS A 111 2.98 6.42 -7.36
N ILE A 112 4.13 5.99 -6.84
CA ILE A 112 5.43 6.62 -7.09
C ILE A 112 6.07 5.88 -8.25
N GLU A 113 6.19 6.57 -9.39
CA GLU A 113 6.55 5.98 -10.68
C GLU A 113 7.68 6.74 -11.38
N ASP A 114 8.06 7.93 -10.89
CA ASP A 114 9.10 8.75 -11.47
C ASP A 114 9.99 9.47 -10.44
N SER A 115 11.01 10.15 -10.96
CA SER A 115 11.99 10.88 -10.15
C SER A 115 11.40 12.12 -9.45
N GLU A 116 10.39 12.79 -10.03
CA GLU A 116 9.75 13.97 -9.43
C GLU A 116 8.92 13.55 -8.20
N GLY A 117 8.13 12.47 -8.32
CA GLY A 117 7.42 11.87 -7.18
C GLY A 117 8.36 11.43 -6.06
N LEU A 118 9.53 10.87 -6.41
CA LEU A 118 10.55 10.49 -5.44
C LEU A 118 11.19 11.69 -4.71
N MET A 119 11.39 12.82 -5.39
CA MET A 119 11.87 14.04 -4.77
C MET A 119 10.85 14.60 -3.77
N ASN A 120 9.58 14.54 -4.09
CA ASN A 120 8.47 15.10 -3.31
C ASN A 120 7.82 14.06 -2.36
N ILE A 121 8.49 12.93 -2.11
CA ILE A 121 7.92 11.78 -1.38
C ILE A 121 7.37 12.13 0.01
N ASP A 122 7.98 13.09 0.73
CA ASP A 122 7.52 13.48 2.06
C ASP A 122 6.13 14.13 2.03
N GLU A 123 5.91 15.08 1.13
CA GLU A 123 4.61 15.78 1.01
C GLU A 123 3.53 14.88 0.40
N ILE A 124 3.90 14.04 -0.57
CA ILE A 124 3.01 13.05 -1.18
C ILE A 124 2.53 12.07 -0.11
N THR A 125 3.47 11.51 0.68
CA THR A 125 3.12 10.54 1.74
C THR A 125 2.18 11.16 2.77
N LYS A 126 2.43 12.39 3.24
CA LYS A 126 1.55 13.09 4.18
C LYS A 126 0.15 13.37 3.63
N SER A 127 0.02 13.50 2.33
CA SER A 127 -1.23 13.83 1.66
C SER A 127 -2.05 12.60 1.27
N SER A 128 -1.47 11.39 1.32
CA SER A 128 -2.04 10.13 0.86
C SER A 128 -2.61 9.28 2.00
N ASP A 129 -3.56 8.40 1.69
CA ASP A 129 -3.98 7.31 2.58
C ASP A 129 -3.09 6.07 2.43
N GLY A 130 -2.45 5.91 1.28
CA GLY A 130 -1.47 4.87 0.98
C GLY A 130 -0.50 5.30 -0.11
N VAL A 131 0.66 4.66 -0.16
CA VAL A 131 1.69 4.87 -1.18
C VAL A 131 2.07 3.54 -1.79
N MET A 132 2.14 3.50 -3.12
CA MET A 132 2.57 2.32 -3.86
C MET A 132 3.94 2.57 -4.49
N VAL A 133 4.88 1.68 -4.23
CA VAL A 133 6.15 1.60 -4.94
C VAL A 133 5.90 0.83 -6.23
N ALA A 134 5.68 1.54 -7.33
CA ALA A 134 5.37 0.96 -8.64
C ALA A 134 6.68 0.71 -9.40
N ARG A 135 7.36 -0.39 -9.08
CA ARG A 135 8.74 -0.67 -9.49
C ARG A 135 8.95 -0.79 -11.00
N GLY A 136 7.90 -1.14 -11.74
CA GLY A 136 7.95 -1.24 -13.20
C GLY A 136 8.37 0.08 -13.83
N ASP A 137 7.53 1.11 -13.70
CA ASP A 137 7.81 2.44 -14.26
C ASP A 137 8.96 3.13 -13.52
N LEU A 138 9.00 3.04 -12.20
CA LEU A 138 10.06 3.64 -11.39
C LEU A 138 11.46 3.14 -11.76
N GLY A 139 11.59 1.85 -12.13
CA GLY A 139 12.86 1.26 -12.57
C GLY A 139 13.31 1.73 -13.96
N ILE A 140 12.40 2.28 -14.77
CA ILE A 140 12.71 2.87 -16.07
C ILE A 140 13.03 4.37 -15.93
N GLU A 141 12.24 5.05 -15.10
CA GLU A 141 12.32 6.51 -14.88
C GLU A 141 13.45 6.92 -13.92
N THR A 142 14.08 5.97 -13.24
CA THR A 142 15.19 6.19 -12.31
C THR A 142 16.37 5.26 -12.63
N ASP A 143 17.46 5.40 -11.89
CA ASP A 143 18.59 4.45 -11.99
C ASP A 143 18.17 3.08 -11.44
N LEU A 144 18.13 2.08 -12.33
CA LEU A 144 17.74 0.70 -12.00
C LEU A 144 18.62 0.12 -10.88
N PHE A 145 19.92 0.42 -10.86
CA PHE A 145 20.83 -0.07 -9.81
C PHE A 145 20.52 0.50 -8.44
N ASN A 146 19.81 1.65 -8.38
CA ASN A 146 19.39 2.30 -7.15
C ASN A 146 17.96 1.96 -6.72
N LEU A 147 17.21 1.23 -7.53
CA LEU A 147 15.80 0.90 -7.26
C LEU A 147 15.55 0.28 -5.88
N PRO A 148 16.39 -0.67 -5.37
CA PRO A 148 16.20 -1.20 -4.01
C PRO A 148 16.34 -0.15 -2.91
N ASN A 149 17.26 0.82 -3.07
CA ASN A 149 17.43 1.90 -2.10
C ASN A 149 16.28 2.92 -2.18
N ILE A 150 15.75 3.16 -3.38
CA ILE A 150 14.56 3.99 -3.61
C ILE A 150 13.36 3.36 -2.90
N GLN A 151 13.12 2.07 -3.08
CA GLN A 151 12.07 1.33 -2.37
C GLN A 151 12.20 1.52 -0.86
N ARG A 152 13.37 1.25 -0.28
CA ARG A 152 13.63 1.44 1.16
C ARG A 152 13.38 2.86 1.63
N LYS A 153 13.75 3.88 0.82
CA LYS A 153 13.46 5.28 1.13
C LYS A 153 11.96 5.51 1.24
N ILE A 154 11.17 5.06 0.26
CA ILE A 154 9.71 5.21 0.24
C ILE A 154 9.09 4.47 1.44
N MET A 155 9.48 3.20 1.68
CA MET A 155 9.00 2.40 2.79
C MET A 155 9.27 3.06 4.15
N SER A 156 10.48 3.60 4.34
CA SER A 156 10.85 4.34 5.56
C SER A 156 10.01 5.61 5.74
N LYS A 157 9.61 6.31 4.66
CA LYS A 157 8.72 7.47 4.74
C LYS A 157 7.29 7.08 5.09
N CYS A 158 6.78 6.00 4.49
CA CYS A 158 5.46 5.44 4.84
C CYS A 158 5.40 5.08 6.33
N ALA A 159 6.40 4.37 6.85
CA ALA A 159 6.49 4.03 8.26
C ALA A 159 6.57 5.26 9.16
N LYS A 160 7.39 6.27 8.77
CA LYS A 160 7.54 7.52 9.52
C LYS A 160 6.23 8.29 9.69
N TYR A 161 5.40 8.35 8.65
CA TYR A 161 4.14 9.11 8.68
C TYR A 161 2.92 8.23 8.99
N GLY A 162 3.11 6.93 9.21
CA GLY A 162 2.00 6.01 9.49
C GLY A 162 1.04 5.85 8.31
N VAL A 163 1.56 5.85 7.08
CA VAL A 163 0.80 5.71 5.84
C VAL A 163 0.97 4.31 5.27
N ARG A 164 -0.09 3.72 4.73
CA ARG A 164 -0.07 2.38 4.15
C ARG A 164 0.92 2.29 3.00
N SER A 165 1.62 1.17 2.91
CA SER A 165 2.63 0.92 1.89
C SER A 165 2.32 -0.33 1.08
N ILE A 166 2.44 -0.22 -0.24
CA ILE A 166 2.25 -1.33 -1.17
C ILE A 166 3.51 -1.47 -2.02
N VAL A 167 4.08 -2.66 -2.07
CA VAL A 167 5.15 -2.98 -3.03
C VAL A 167 4.53 -3.71 -4.21
N ALA A 168 4.75 -3.18 -5.42
CA ALA A 168 4.09 -3.65 -6.63
C ALA A 168 5.08 -3.98 -7.74
N THR A 169 4.63 -4.80 -8.68
CA THR A 169 5.25 -5.23 -9.94
C THR A 169 6.46 -6.16 -9.78
N HIS A 170 6.56 -7.11 -10.71
CA HIS A 170 7.66 -8.08 -10.85
C HIS A 170 7.95 -8.87 -9.55
N LEU A 171 6.90 -9.29 -8.83
CA LEU A 171 7.08 -10.08 -7.60
C LEU A 171 7.22 -11.57 -7.88
N LEU A 172 6.37 -12.12 -8.77
CA LEU A 172 6.38 -13.51 -9.20
C LEU A 172 6.26 -13.60 -10.73
N GLU A 173 6.93 -12.71 -11.46
CA GLU A 173 6.83 -12.56 -12.92
C GLU A 173 7.08 -13.88 -13.65
N SER A 174 8.03 -14.70 -13.17
CA SER A 174 8.31 -16.03 -13.76
C SER A 174 7.11 -16.98 -13.67
N MET A 175 6.22 -16.77 -12.70
CA MET A 175 5.02 -17.59 -12.51
C MET A 175 3.89 -17.25 -13.49
N ILE A 176 4.02 -16.24 -14.34
CA ILE A 176 3.13 -16.10 -15.49
C ILE A 176 3.15 -17.39 -16.33
N GLU A 177 4.32 -18.00 -16.51
CA GLU A 177 4.52 -19.19 -17.33
C GLU A 177 4.87 -20.45 -16.52
N ASN A 178 5.51 -20.32 -15.34
CA ASN A 178 6.04 -21.43 -14.56
C ASN A 178 5.23 -21.67 -13.30
N PRO A 179 5.08 -22.92 -12.83
CA PRO A 179 4.29 -23.25 -11.63
C PRO A 179 4.97 -22.89 -10.32
N THR A 180 6.27 -22.51 -10.34
CA THR A 180 7.05 -22.15 -9.15
C THR A 180 7.89 -20.92 -9.42
N PRO A 181 8.08 -20.04 -8.41
CA PRO A 181 8.89 -18.84 -8.56
C PRO A 181 10.39 -19.14 -8.56
N THR A 182 11.16 -18.19 -9.02
CA THR A 182 12.63 -18.19 -8.84
C THR A 182 12.99 -17.89 -7.39
N ARG A 183 14.21 -18.27 -6.98
CA ARG A 183 14.73 -17.94 -5.64
C ARG A 183 14.89 -16.43 -5.44
N ALA A 184 15.21 -15.69 -6.51
CA ALA A 184 15.32 -14.24 -6.48
C ALA A 184 13.97 -13.58 -6.14
N GLU A 185 12.87 -14.04 -6.75
CA GLU A 185 11.51 -13.55 -6.49
C GLU A 185 11.07 -13.84 -5.04
N VAL A 186 11.36 -15.04 -4.52
CA VAL A 186 11.11 -15.37 -3.11
C VAL A 186 11.87 -14.42 -2.18
N THR A 187 13.13 -14.10 -2.49
CA THR A 187 13.95 -13.16 -1.71
C THR A 187 13.40 -11.74 -1.81
N ASP A 188 12.93 -11.32 -2.97
CA ASP A 188 12.37 -9.98 -3.20
C ASP A 188 11.08 -9.76 -2.40
N ILE A 189 10.16 -10.74 -2.40
CA ILE A 189 8.96 -10.71 -1.55
C ILE A 189 9.34 -10.64 -0.07
N ALA A 190 10.28 -11.48 0.37
CA ALA A 190 10.75 -11.46 1.75
C ALA A 190 11.34 -10.09 2.13
N ASN A 191 12.11 -9.45 1.23
CA ASN A 191 12.63 -8.09 1.46
C ASN A 191 11.52 -7.06 1.64
N ALA A 192 10.47 -7.08 0.81
CA ALA A 192 9.34 -6.17 0.96
C ALA A 192 8.68 -6.32 2.35
N ILE A 193 8.57 -7.54 2.86
CA ILE A 193 8.01 -7.83 4.19
C ILE A 193 8.96 -7.37 5.31
N TYR A 194 10.28 -7.62 5.20
CA TYR A 194 11.28 -7.10 6.13
C TYR A 194 11.28 -5.57 6.19
N GLU A 195 11.01 -4.91 5.07
CA GLU A 195 10.84 -3.45 4.99
C GLU A 195 9.52 -2.96 5.60
N GLY A 196 8.65 -3.87 6.03
CA GLY A 196 7.38 -3.57 6.70
C GLY A 196 6.26 -3.18 5.76
N ALA A 197 6.23 -3.71 4.52
CA ALA A 197 5.12 -3.49 3.61
C ALA A 197 3.77 -3.91 4.23
N ASP A 198 2.74 -3.08 4.06
CA ASP A 198 1.39 -3.43 4.49
C ASP A 198 0.74 -4.41 3.51
N ALA A 199 1.07 -4.29 2.22
CA ALA A 199 0.62 -5.20 1.19
C ALA A 199 1.67 -5.37 0.08
N VAL A 200 1.54 -6.45 -0.66
CA VAL A 200 2.24 -6.69 -1.93
C VAL A 200 1.20 -6.89 -3.03
N MET A 201 1.49 -6.47 -4.25
CA MET A 201 0.54 -6.50 -5.36
C MET A 201 1.06 -7.37 -6.50
N LEU A 202 0.27 -8.35 -6.92
CA LEU A 202 0.44 -9.10 -8.16
C LEU A 202 -0.22 -8.34 -9.32
N SER A 203 0.31 -8.50 -10.52
CA SER A 203 -0.14 -7.85 -11.77
C SER A 203 -0.40 -8.90 -12.86
N GLY A 204 0.53 -9.08 -13.78
CA GLY A 204 0.46 -10.08 -14.85
C GLY A 204 0.25 -11.50 -14.34
N GLU A 205 0.85 -11.83 -13.22
CA GLU A 205 0.82 -13.14 -12.58
C GLU A 205 -0.62 -13.65 -12.33
N THR A 206 -1.54 -12.73 -11.99
CA THR A 206 -2.96 -13.08 -11.72
C THR A 206 -3.92 -12.65 -12.82
N THR A 207 -3.50 -11.81 -13.79
CA THR A 207 -4.37 -11.35 -14.88
C THR A 207 -4.24 -12.17 -16.15
N ILE A 208 -3.01 -12.56 -16.52
CA ILE A 208 -2.71 -13.32 -17.73
C ILE A 208 -1.91 -14.60 -17.46
N GLY A 209 -1.42 -14.76 -16.22
CA GLY A 209 -0.61 -15.90 -15.81
C GLY A 209 -1.40 -17.22 -15.80
N LYS A 210 -0.68 -18.31 -15.94
CA LYS A 210 -1.23 -19.68 -15.91
C LYS A 210 -1.53 -20.19 -14.50
N TYR A 211 -0.92 -19.56 -13.47
CA TYR A 211 -0.95 -20.05 -12.07
C TYR A 211 -1.41 -18.98 -11.07
N PRO A 212 -2.57 -18.31 -11.28
CA PRO A 212 -2.98 -17.17 -10.46
C PRO A 212 -3.22 -17.52 -8.98
N VAL A 213 -3.78 -18.68 -8.69
CA VAL A 213 -4.06 -19.14 -7.32
C VAL A 213 -2.77 -19.49 -6.60
N GLU A 214 -1.87 -20.20 -7.28
CA GLU A 214 -0.57 -20.60 -6.77
C GLU A 214 0.31 -19.37 -6.45
N CYS A 215 0.23 -18.30 -7.26
CA CYS A 215 0.92 -17.05 -6.96
C CYS A 215 0.50 -16.45 -5.62
N VAL A 216 -0.79 -16.39 -5.34
CA VAL A 216 -1.32 -15.91 -4.05
C VAL A 216 -0.87 -16.84 -2.91
N ASP A 217 -0.88 -18.13 -3.13
CA ASP A 217 -0.44 -19.15 -2.17
C ASP A 217 1.04 -19.01 -1.83
N PHE A 218 1.91 -18.80 -2.85
CA PHE A 218 3.34 -18.55 -2.65
C PHE A 218 3.59 -17.27 -1.83
N ILE A 219 2.94 -16.16 -2.18
CA ILE A 219 3.04 -14.91 -1.40
C ILE A 219 2.62 -15.17 0.05
N SER A 220 1.49 -15.82 0.29
CA SER A 220 0.98 -16.12 1.63
C SER A 220 1.98 -16.96 2.44
N LYS A 221 2.55 -18.00 1.83
CA LYS A 221 3.54 -18.86 2.49
C LYS A 221 4.85 -18.12 2.79
N ILE A 222 5.36 -17.34 1.82
CA ILE A 222 6.58 -16.54 2.02
C ILE A 222 6.36 -15.52 3.14
N SER A 223 5.24 -14.79 3.12
CA SER A 223 4.88 -13.81 4.14
C SER A 223 4.83 -14.44 5.53
N THR A 224 4.08 -15.55 5.67
CA THR A 224 3.94 -16.26 6.95
C THR A 224 5.27 -16.73 7.52
N GLN A 225 6.22 -17.14 6.68
CA GLN A 225 7.56 -17.52 7.16
C GLN A 225 8.41 -16.30 7.51
N THR A 226 8.33 -15.23 6.71
CA THR A 226 9.15 -14.03 6.87
C THR A 226 8.72 -13.21 8.09
N GLU A 227 7.42 -13.12 8.37
CA GLU A 227 6.86 -12.39 9.51
C GLU A 227 7.26 -12.96 10.88
N LYS A 228 7.83 -14.17 10.94
CA LYS A 228 8.46 -14.71 12.16
C LYS A 228 9.73 -13.97 12.57
N TYR A 229 10.24 -13.13 11.71
CA TYR A 229 11.43 -12.33 11.94
C TYR A 229 11.08 -10.85 12.02
N ARG A 230 11.85 -10.08 12.80
CA ARG A 230 11.58 -8.64 12.93
C ARG A 230 11.85 -7.92 11.62
N THR A 231 11.08 -6.86 11.40
CA THR A 231 11.27 -5.88 10.31
C THR A 231 12.60 -5.14 10.46
N LEU A 232 12.94 -4.31 9.46
CA LEU A 232 14.12 -3.43 9.51
C LEU A 232 13.97 -2.27 10.51
N GLY A 233 12.88 -2.20 11.27
CA GLY A 233 12.69 -1.24 12.36
C GLY A 233 12.33 0.18 11.90
N TYR A 234 11.81 0.37 10.68
CA TYR A 234 11.42 1.69 10.19
C TYR A 234 10.30 2.33 11.02
N GLU A 235 9.46 1.51 11.66
CA GLU A 235 8.40 1.93 12.58
C GLU A 235 8.93 2.67 13.82
N SER A 236 10.20 2.52 14.16
CA SER A 236 10.83 3.29 15.25
C SER A 236 10.89 4.79 14.96
N LYS A 237 10.73 5.19 13.70
CA LYS A 237 10.68 6.59 13.24
C LYS A 237 9.26 7.15 13.16
N LEU A 238 8.25 6.35 13.54
CA LEU A 238 6.84 6.79 13.51
C LEU A 238 6.65 8.07 14.31
N ILE A 239 6.11 9.09 13.64
CA ILE A 239 5.75 10.34 14.28
C ILE A 239 4.45 10.13 15.06
N ALA A 240 4.48 10.50 16.34
CA ALA A 240 3.33 10.48 17.22
C ALA A 240 3.14 11.87 17.82
N ASP A 241 2.21 12.63 17.26
CA ASP A 241 1.93 14.03 17.64
C ASP A 241 0.68 14.15 18.51
N THR A 242 0.00 13.05 18.78
CA THR A 242 -1.26 13.02 19.53
C THR A 242 -1.28 11.90 20.57
N ASP A 243 -2.03 12.12 21.65
CA ASP A 243 -2.14 11.14 22.75
C ASP A 243 -2.61 9.77 22.27
N TRP A 244 -3.56 9.73 21.34
CA TRP A 244 -4.07 8.45 20.80
C TRP A 244 -3.05 7.71 19.94
N GLN A 245 -2.11 8.39 19.28
CA GLN A 245 -0.98 7.74 18.60
C GLN A 245 -0.01 7.14 19.63
N HIS A 246 0.27 7.85 20.72
CA HIS A 246 1.06 7.32 21.83
C HIS A 246 0.40 6.09 22.48
N LEU A 247 -0.95 6.08 22.62
CA LEU A 247 -1.67 4.91 23.09
C LEU A 247 -1.50 3.71 22.16
N GLY A 248 -1.51 3.90 20.84
CA GLY A 248 -1.25 2.82 19.90
C GLY A 248 0.13 2.19 20.06
N ILE A 249 1.17 3.02 20.23
CA ILE A 249 2.55 2.57 20.50
C ILE A 249 2.62 1.84 21.86
N ALA A 250 1.96 2.37 22.88
CA ALA A 250 1.89 1.76 24.22
C ALA A 250 1.18 0.40 24.18
N ALA A 251 0.06 0.31 23.44
CA ALA A 251 -0.67 -0.95 23.26
C ALA A 251 0.20 -2.03 22.61
N LYS A 252 0.94 -1.67 21.54
CA LYS A 252 1.93 -2.56 20.90
C LYS A 252 3.00 -3.02 21.90
N SER A 253 3.63 -2.09 22.61
CA SER A 253 4.70 -2.38 23.55
C SER A 253 4.24 -3.28 24.69
N MET A 254 3.04 -3.02 25.23
CA MET A 254 2.41 -3.83 26.28
C MET A 254 2.11 -5.24 25.76
N ALA A 255 1.51 -5.35 24.56
CA ALA A 255 1.15 -6.64 23.95
C ALA A 255 2.39 -7.53 23.73
N GLU A 256 3.47 -6.97 23.22
CA GLU A 256 4.73 -7.69 23.03
C GLU A 256 5.36 -8.10 24.38
N SER A 257 5.37 -7.21 25.35
CA SER A 257 5.99 -7.44 26.68
C SER A 257 5.31 -8.59 27.43
N ILE A 258 3.97 -8.62 27.44
CA ILE A 258 3.21 -9.68 28.14
C ILE A 258 2.92 -10.89 27.27
N LYS A 259 3.45 -10.93 26.06
CA LYS A 259 3.21 -11.98 25.03
C LYS A 259 1.71 -12.22 24.84
N ALA A 260 0.96 -11.14 24.58
CA ALA A 260 -0.46 -11.20 24.33
C ALA A 260 -0.75 -11.98 23.02
N ASP A 261 -1.88 -12.67 22.96
CA ASP A 261 -2.34 -13.41 21.79
C ASP A 261 -2.90 -12.51 20.68
N GLY A 262 -3.10 -11.23 21.00
CA GLY A 262 -3.52 -10.21 20.03
C GLY A 262 -3.87 -8.88 20.68
N ILE A 263 -4.10 -7.88 19.83
CA ILE A 263 -4.62 -6.57 20.21
C ILE A 263 -6.02 -6.43 19.63
N ILE A 264 -7.01 -6.18 20.48
CA ILE A 264 -8.40 -5.90 20.08
C ILE A 264 -8.56 -4.38 19.95
N ALA A 265 -8.84 -3.91 18.74
CA ALA A 265 -9.09 -2.51 18.44
C ALA A 265 -10.58 -2.30 18.14
N ILE A 266 -11.33 -1.67 19.05
CA ILE A 266 -12.73 -1.32 18.84
C ILE A 266 -12.78 0.08 18.25
N THR A 267 -13.31 0.22 17.02
CA THR A 267 -13.21 1.47 16.26
C THR A 267 -14.45 1.74 15.40
N ARG A 268 -14.83 3.00 15.25
CA ARG A 268 -15.91 3.43 14.35
C ARG A 268 -15.36 3.79 12.96
N SER A 269 -14.25 4.53 12.92
CA SER A 269 -13.63 5.06 11.69
C SER A 269 -12.49 4.21 11.16
N GLY A 270 -11.96 3.25 11.93
CA GLY A 270 -10.75 2.48 11.63
C GLY A 270 -9.49 3.03 12.30
N GLN A 271 -9.50 4.28 12.75
CA GLN A 271 -8.33 4.99 13.23
C GLN A 271 -7.60 4.27 14.36
N THR A 272 -8.34 3.71 15.34
CA THR A 272 -7.74 2.95 16.45
C THR A 272 -6.92 1.74 15.95
N ALA A 273 -7.45 1.01 14.98
CA ALA A 273 -6.73 -0.11 14.38
C ALA A 273 -5.53 0.35 13.53
N GLU A 274 -5.69 1.46 12.81
CA GLU A 274 -4.62 2.04 11.98
C GLU A 274 -3.41 2.48 12.82
N ILE A 275 -3.62 3.16 13.97
CA ILE A 275 -2.51 3.59 14.83
C ILE A 275 -1.75 2.42 15.45
N VAL A 276 -2.43 1.33 15.82
CA VAL A 276 -1.77 0.12 16.30
C VAL A 276 -1.00 -0.57 15.17
N SER A 277 -1.61 -0.69 14.00
CA SER A 277 -0.96 -1.27 12.82
C SER A 277 0.29 -0.49 12.40
N ASN A 278 0.25 0.85 12.49
CA ASN A 278 1.40 1.72 12.17
C ASN A 278 2.60 1.46 13.10
N ALA A 279 2.36 1.07 14.35
CA ALA A 279 3.40 0.70 15.28
C ALA A 279 4.05 -0.68 14.94
N LYS A 280 3.49 -1.43 13.97
CA LYS A 280 3.98 -2.75 13.50
C LYS A 280 4.21 -3.73 14.67
N PRO A 281 3.15 -4.19 15.37
CA PRO A 281 3.29 -5.15 16.46
C PRO A 281 3.89 -6.46 15.93
N PHE A 282 4.99 -6.90 16.58
CA PHE A 282 5.71 -8.09 16.18
C PHE A 282 5.07 -9.35 16.75
N MET A 283 4.68 -10.29 15.88
CA MET A 283 4.04 -11.56 16.23
C MET A 283 2.72 -11.40 17.04
N VAL A 284 2.12 -10.20 17.02
CA VAL A 284 0.87 -9.92 17.72
C VAL A 284 -0.16 -9.41 16.70
N PRO A 285 -1.14 -10.21 16.31
CA PRO A 285 -2.18 -9.78 15.37
C PRO A 285 -3.09 -8.71 15.98
N VAL A 286 -3.59 -7.81 15.13
CA VAL A 286 -4.58 -6.81 15.49
C VAL A 286 -5.96 -7.27 15.01
N TYR A 287 -6.90 -7.37 15.92
CA TYR A 287 -8.30 -7.71 15.67
C TYR A 287 -9.13 -6.44 15.74
N ALA A 288 -9.50 -5.90 14.60
CA ALA A 288 -10.27 -4.66 14.50
C ALA A 288 -11.78 -4.95 14.43
N PHE A 289 -12.55 -4.27 15.26
CA PHE A 289 -14.00 -4.42 15.32
C PHE A 289 -14.70 -3.11 15.01
N SER A 290 -15.61 -3.13 14.02
CA SER A 290 -16.40 -1.97 13.62
C SER A 290 -17.81 -2.36 13.17
N SER A 291 -18.77 -1.46 13.39
CA SER A 291 -20.11 -1.59 12.81
C SER A 291 -20.21 -1.02 11.39
N ASN A 292 -19.18 -0.34 10.92
CA ASN A 292 -19.15 0.26 9.59
C ASN A 292 -18.42 -0.66 8.60
N LYS A 293 -19.19 -1.23 7.67
CA LYS A 293 -18.64 -2.13 6.64
C LYS A 293 -17.58 -1.46 5.75
N LYS A 294 -17.72 -0.17 5.44
CA LYS A 294 -16.73 0.58 4.65
C LYS A 294 -15.40 0.69 5.40
N THR A 295 -15.45 0.94 6.71
CA THR A 295 -14.27 0.93 7.58
C THR A 295 -13.56 -0.43 7.55
N LEU A 296 -14.30 -1.54 7.62
CA LEU A 296 -13.70 -2.89 7.56
C LEU A 296 -12.99 -3.14 6.22
N LYS A 297 -13.58 -2.69 5.11
CA LYS A 297 -12.95 -2.78 3.79
C LYS A 297 -11.67 -1.92 3.72
N HIS A 298 -11.68 -0.70 4.26
CA HIS A 298 -10.49 0.14 4.30
C HIS A 298 -9.35 -0.47 5.13
N LEU A 299 -9.69 -1.16 6.22
CA LEU A 299 -8.72 -1.83 7.08
C LEU A 299 -8.10 -3.08 6.43
N SER A 300 -8.65 -3.62 5.35
CA SER A 300 -8.07 -4.77 4.64
C SER A 300 -6.68 -4.47 4.05
N LEU A 301 -6.33 -3.19 3.86
CA LEU A 301 -5.00 -2.77 3.41
C LEU A 301 -4.02 -2.56 4.57
N ALA A 302 -4.48 -2.60 5.81
CA ALA A 302 -3.63 -2.36 6.97
C ALA A 302 -2.88 -3.65 7.36
N GLY A 303 -1.56 -3.60 7.41
CA GLY A 303 -0.73 -4.73 7.78
C GLY A 303 -1.07 -5.26 9.17
N SER A 304 -1.06 -6.58 9.34
CA SER A 304 -1.35 -7.30 10.60
C SER A 304 -2.78 -7.09 11.15
N VAL A 305 -3.73 -6.52 10.39
CA VAL A 305 -5.10 -6.26 10.84
C VAL A 305 -6.07 -7.29 10.27
N ASN A 306 -6.78 -7.98 11.17
CA ASN A 306 -7.94 -8.80 10.86
C ASN A 306 -9.20 -8.04 11.28
N SER A 307 -10.08 -7.71 10.34
CA SER A 307 -11.24 -6.86 10.60
C SER A 307 -12.54 -7.67 10.69
N PHE A 308 -13.36 -7.39 11.71
CA PHE A 308 -14.61 -8.09 12.00
C PHE A 308 -15.77 -7.11 12.19
N TYR A 309 -16.94 -7.50 11.71
CA TYR A 309 -18.14 -6.75 11.98
C TYR A 309 -18.60 -6.94 13.44
N LEU A 310 -18.84 -5.83 14.10
CA LEU A 310 -19.40 -5.79 15.45
C LEU A 310 -20.52 -4.77 15.52
N ARG A 311 -21.72 -5.21 15.90
CA ARG A 311 -22.80 -4.26 16.25
C ARG A 311 -22.40 -3.54 17.54
N MET A 312 -22.18 -2.22 17.45
CA MET A 312 -21.76 -1.41 18.59
C MET A 312 -22.90 -1.21 19.59
N HIS A 313 -22.57 -1.34 20.87
CA HIS A 313 -23.41 -0.99 22.01
C HIS A 313 -22.93 0.34 22.61
N SER A 314 -23.81 1.01 23.37
CA SER A 314 -23.44 2.19 24.17
C SER A 314 -22.49 1.84 25.33
N GLU A 315 -22.60 0.64 25.87
CA GLU A 315 -21.76 0.17 26.96
C GLU A 315 -20.47 -0.46 26.43
N HIS A 316 -19.33 0.08 26.84
CA HIS A 316 -18.00 -0.39 26.47
C HIS A 316 -17.81 -1.89 26.73
N GLU A 317 -18.14 -2.34 27.93
CA GLU A 317 -17.95 -3.73 28.35
C GLU A 317 -18.73 -4.73 27.48
N LYS A 318 -19.91 -4.36 26.98
CA LYS A 318 -20.67 -5.17 26.04
C LYS A 318 -19.95 -5.31 24.69
N ASN A 319 -19.28 -4.26 24.23
CA ASN A 319 -18.50 -4.29 22.99
C ASN A 319 -17.28 -5.23 23.14
N VAL A 320 -16.53 -5.10 24.24
CA VAL A 320 -15.37 -5.96 24.53
C VAL A 320 -15.79 -7.43 24.63
N ASN A 321 -16.84 -7.74 25.39
CA ASN A 321 -17.35 -9.10 25.54
C ASN A 321 -17.86 -9.69 24.21
N SER A 322 -18.47 -8.87 23.36
CA SER A 322 -18.92 -9.28 22.03
C SER A 322 -17.74 -9.56 21.10
N ALA A 323 -16.70 -8.74 21.13
CA ALA A 323 -15.46 -8.95 20.40
C ALA A 323 -14.78 -10.27 20.81
N LEU A 324 -14.65 -10.53 22.10
CA LEU A 324 -14.09 -11.79 22.63
C LEU A 324 -14.91 -13.01 22.22
N LYS A 325 -16.25 -12.90 22.18
CA LYS A 325 -17.12 -13.98 21.68
C LYS A 325 -16.90 -14.27 20.21
N ILE A 326 -16.72 -13.23 19.38
CA ILE A 326 -16.41 -13.40 17.95
C ILE A 326 -15.07 -14.10 17.79
N ILE A 327 -14.02 -13.66 18.49
CA ILE A 327 -12.69 -14.30 18.47
C ILE A 327 -12.80 -15.77 18.88
N LYS A 328 -13.53 -16.07 19.96
CA LYS A 328 -13.72 -17.45 20.44
C LYS A 328 -14.39 -18.33 19.37
N LYS A 329 -15.40 -17.80 18.68
CA LYS A 329 -16.11 -18.52 17.63
C LYS A 329 -15.26 -18.75 16.39
N GLU A 330 -14.51 -17.72 15.97
CA GLU A 330 -13.74 -17.73 14.72
C GLU A 330 -12.50 -18.64 14.82
N PHE A 331 -11.77 -18.53 15.91
CA PHE A 331 -10.49 -19.23 16.08
C PHE A 331 -10.57 -20.50 16.92
N ASN A 332 -11.70 -20.77 17.57
CA ASN A 332 -11.95 -21.96 18.41
C ASN A 332 -10.72 -22.37 19.26
N PRO A 333 -10.20 -21.47 20.13
CA PRO A 333 -8.96 -21.71 20.85
C PRO A 333 -9.11 -22.85 21.86
N ASN A 334 -8.07 -23.65 22.02
CA ASN A 334 -7.99 -24.77 22.97
C ASN A 334 -7.30 -24.39 24.29
N ARG A 335 -6.95 -23.13 24.50
CA ARG A 335 -6.31 -22.58 25.71
C ARG A 335 -6.84 -21.17 26.01
N ASN A 336 -6.63 -20.72 27.23
CA ASN A 336 -6.92 -19.34 27.59
C ASN A 336 -6.02 -18.39 26.77
N LEU A 337 -6.63 -17.31 26.30
CA LEU A 337 -5.96 -16.28 25.52
C LEU A 337 -5.94 -14.96 26.29
N LYS A 338 -4.90 -14.17 26.09
CA LYS A 338 -4.73 -12.84 26.69
C LYS A 338 -4.67 -11.78 25.59
N PHE A 339 -5.47 -10.73 25.74
CA PHE A 339 -5.55 -9.63 24.78
C PHE A 339 -5.25 -8.29 25.43
N ILE A 340 -4.64 -7.40 24.66
CA ILE A 340 -4.69 -5.96 24.90
C ILE A 340 -5.91 -5.42 24.17
N VAL A 341 -6.76 -4.69 24.85
CA VAL A 341 -7.90 -3.98 24.25
C VAL A 341 -7.58 -2.49 24.22
N ILE A 342 -7.69 -1.88 23.05
CA ILE A 342 -7.58 -0.45 22.84
C ILE A 342 -8.89 0.10 22.26
N SER A 343 -9.45 1.10 22.90
CA SER A 343 -10.78 1.63 22.54
C SER A 343 -10.98 3.04 23.10
N GLY A 344 -12.03 3.73 22.65
CA GLY A 344 -12.56 4.93 23.29
C GLY A 344 -13.65 4.55 24.29
N ILE A 345 -13.44 4.88 25.55
CA ILE A 345 -14.42 4.72 26.63
C ILE A 345 -15.15 6.06 26.84
N LEU A 346 -14.40 7.15 26.96
CA LEU A 346 -14.88 8.50 27.21
C LEU A 346 -15.09 9.30 25.91
N SER A 347 -14.30 9.00 24.87
CA SER A 347 -14.35 9.67 23.59
C SER A 347 -14.99 8.80 22.50
N GLU A 348 -16.01 9.34 21.85
CA GLU A 348 -16.59 8.67 20.68
C GLU A 348 -15.70 8.73 19.42
N LYS A 349 -14.68 9.58 19.42
CA LYS A 349 -13.87 9.89 18.24
C LYS A 349 -12.49 9.25 18.22
N SER A 350 -11.90 8.97 19.39
CA SER A 350 -10.52 8.47 19.50
C SER A 350 -10.39 7.43 20.61
N ALA A 351 -9.30 6.65 20.55
CA ALA A 351 -8.93 5.77 21.66
C ALA A 351 -8.48 6.61 22.86
N ASP A 352 -8.91 6.22 24.07
CA ASP A 352 -8.56 6.86 25.34
C ASP A 352 -8.18 5.87 26.42
N SER A 353 -8.21 4.56 26.13
CA SER A 353 -7.91 3.51 27.10
C SER A 353 -7.19 2.32 26.51
N ILE A 354 -6.40 1.67 27.37
CA ILE A 354 -5.76 0.36 27.12
C ILE A 354 -6.09 -0.55 28.30
N GLU A 355 -6.54 -1.77 28.01
CA GLU A 355 -6.93 -2.75 29.00
C GLU A 355 -6.33 -4.12 28.71
N ILE A 356 -6.10 -4.93 29.75
CA ILE A 356 -5.77 -6.35 29.64
C ILE A 356 -7.04 -7.16 29.82
N ARG A 357 -7.32 -8.05 28.87
CA ARG A 357 -8.48 -8.94 28.90
C ARG A 357 -8.08 -10.38 28.66
N ASN A 358 -8.71 -11.29 29.39
CA ASN A 358 -8.50 -12.72 29.24
C ASN A 358 -9.76 -13.38 28.66
N LEU A 359 -9.57 -14.20 27.63
CA LEU A 359 -10.59 -15.09 27.11
C LEU A 359 -10.39 -16.47 27.74
N ILE A 360 -11.29 -16.84 28.63
CA ILE A 360 -11.27 -18.13 29.33
C ILE A 360 -11.98 -19.14 28.45
N VAL A 361 -11.28 -20.23 28.12
CA VAL A 361 -11.81 -21.39 27.42
C VAL A 361 -12.18 -22.41 28.48
N LYS A 362 -13.50 -22.63 28.66
CA LYS A 362 -14.04 -23.67 29.55
C LYS A 362 -14.13 -24.97 28.81
#